data_2048f3629381cbe66a88b55b44b172af
#
_entry.id   2048f3629381cbe66a88b55b44b172af
#
_cell.length_a   1.000
_cell.length_b   1.000
_cell.length_c   1.000
_cell.angle_alpha   90.00
_cell.angle_beta   90.00
_cell.angle_gamma   90.00
#
_symmetry.space_group_name_H-M   'P 1'
#
loop_
_entity.id
_entity.type
_entity.pdbx_description
1 polymer ?
#
loop_
_entity_poly.entity_id
_entity_poly.type
_entity_poly.pdbx_seq_one_letter_code
_entity_poly.pdbx_strand_id
1 'polypeptide(L)'
;VRALPALMICAGVAFDLGTPAEVTAVPLFTAAPLIAAPFFSLAGTVRVGVAAVLVVFVLRSSDGALAGVVSITDLLTLVTVVALSLVINRVVRRGNEQLASARVIAETAMRAVLPTPEDRIGGLEVAARYEAAQADEFVGGDLFAAADTPYGVRLVVGDVRGKGLDAVAAVAVVIGAFREAAEQERSLEGVAQRLERALAREGSRRGGLDSMEGFVTAVLAEIPVGSDTLKVINRGHPEPLVLHPDGSLDVLVPTEPALPLGMGLGAWPDRADEWTLPAGAMFLAFTDGLSEARDVKGAFYDPADRLRGRLFPGPEELLSALTDDVRLHTGGRSTDDLALLAVARPARGQQGRRTTVKIVRRDSE
;
A
#
# COMPACT_ATOMS: atom_id res chain seq x y z
N VAL A 1 -4.39 -15.96 21.53
CA VAL A 1 -3.73 -17.04 20.75
C VAL A 1 -2.50 -17.57 21.49
N ARG A 2 -1.60 -16.72 22.06
CA ARG A 2 -0.33 -17.15 22.70
C ARG A 2 -0.50 -18.09 23.90
N ALA A 3 -1.61 -18.04 24.63
CA ALA A 3 -1.87 -18.93 25.77
C ALA A 3 -2.49 -20.28 25.37
N LEU A 4 -3.00 -20.41 24.14
CA LEU A 4 -3.79 -21.57 23.70
C LEU A 4 -3.03 -22.90 23.76
N PRO A 5 -1.74 -23.00 23.35
CA PRO A 5 -0.99 -24.26 23.48
C PRO A 5 -0.83 -24.71 24.92
N ALA A 6 -0.58 -23.79 25.86
CA ALA A 6 -0.48 -24.11 27.27
C ALA A 6 -1.82 -24.58 27.85
N LEU A 7 -2.92 -23.90 27.47
CA LEU A 7 -4.29 -24.33 27.85
C LEU A 7 -4.62 -25.73 27.33
N MET A 8 -4.20 -26.07 26.11
CA MET A 8 -4.41 -27.43 25.56
C MET A 8 -3.67 -28.49 26.36
N ILE A 9 -2.41 -28.23 26.76
CA ILE A 9 -1.65 -29.15 27.61
C ILE A 9 -2.33 -29.30 28.98
N CYS A 10 -2.70 -28.20 29.62
CA CYS A 10 -3.41 -28.23 30.93
C CYS A 10 -4.76 -28.98 30.84
N ALA A 11 -5.54 -28.71 29.78
CA ALA A 11 -6.79 -29.42 29.55
C ALA A 11 -6.57 -30.90 29.31
N GLY A 12 -5.51 -31.28 28.59
CA GLY A 12 -5.12 -32.66 28.37
C GLY A 12 -4.78 -33.39 29.68
N VAL A 13 -4.02 -32.74 30.56
CA VAL A 13 -3.70 -33.28 31.90
C VAL A 13 -4.97 -33.44 32.74
N ALA A 14 -5.81 -32.42 32.80
CA ALA A 14 -7.07 -32.47 33.56
C ALA A 14 -8.00 -33.58 33.06
N PHE A 15 -8.07 -33.72 31.72
CA PHE A 15 -8.88 -34.77 31.10
C PHE A 15 -8.32 -36.19 31.41
N ASP A 16 -7.02 -36.40 31.27
CA ASP A 16 -6.36 -37.71 31.51
C ASP A 16 -6.52 -38.15 32.98
N LEU A 17 -6.38 -37.21 33.93
CA LEU A 17 -6.58 -37.49 35.37
C LEU A 17 -8.06 -37.69 35.76
N GLY A 18 -9.00 -37.21 34.99
CA GLY A 18 -10.44 -37.28 35.25
C GLY A 18 -11.15 -38.44 34.55
N THR A 19 -10.48 -39.17 33.65
CA THR A 19 -11.11 -40.20 32.81
C THR A 19 -10.46 -41.58 33.07
N PRO A 20 -11.19 -42.69 32.83
CA PRO A 20 -10.60 -44.03 32.91
C PRO A 20 -9.43 -44.20 31.93
N ALA A 21 -8.47 -45.09 32.26
CA ALA A 21 -7.26 -45.32 31.47
C ALA A 21 -7.50 -45.82 30.02
N GLU A 22 -8.72 -46.20 29.71
CA GLU A 22 -9.16 -46.62 28.36
C GLU A 22 -9.35 -45.45 27.40
N VAL A 23 -9.46 -44.21 27.92
CA VAL A 23 -9.71 -42.99 27.13
C VAL A 23 -8.42 -42.15 27.07
N THR A 24 -7.94 -41.87 25.87
CA THR A 24 -6.69 -41.11 25.69
C THR A 24 -6.89 -39.63 25.52
N ALA A 25 -6.08 -38.78 26.18
CA ALA A 25 -6.02 -37.34 26.02
C ALA A 25 -5.03 -36.89 24.91
N VAL A 26 -4.42 -37.81 24.19
CA VAL A 26 -3.43 -37.54 23.13
C VAL A 26 -3.86 -36.48 22.11
N PRO A 27 -5.13 -36.43 21.66
CA PRO A 27 -5.55 -35.36 20.75
C PRO A 27 -5.34 -33.95 21.28
N LEU A 28 -5.47 -33.72 22.60
CA LEU A 28 -5.24 -32.40 23.22
C LEU A 28 -3.73 -32.08 23.26
N PHE A 29 -2.90 -33.07 23.55
CA PHE A 29 -1.45 -32.89 23.56
C PHE A 29 -0.86 -32.71 22.17
N THR A 30 -1.41 -33.35 21.14
CA THR A 30 -0.99 -33.17 19.73
C THR A 30 -1.46 -31.83 19.14
N ALA A 31 -2.61 -31.31 19.58
CA ALA A 31 -3.11 -30.00 19.13
C ALA A 31 -2.19 -28.85 19.58
N ALA A 32 -1.56 -28.94 20.75
CA ALA A 32 -0.73 -27.85 21.29
C ALA A 32 0.45 -27.46 20.39
N PRO A 33 1.36 -28.39 19.93
CA PRO A 33 2.44 -28.03 19.01
C PRO A 33 1.95 -27.64 17.62
N LEU A 34 0.82 -28.19 17.12
CA LEU A 34 0.22 -27.80 15.84
C LEU A 34 -0.25 -26.34 15.86
N ILE A 35 -0.93 -25.93 16.93
CA ILE A 35 -1.37 -24.54 17.11
C ILE A 35 -0.18 -23.61 17.33
N ALA A 36 0.89 -24.06 18.00
CA ALA A 36 2.08 -23.27 18.20
C ALA A 36 2.86 -23.02 16.88
N ALA A 37 2.81 -23.96 15.93
CA ALA A 37 3.62 -23.94 14.72
C ALA A 37 3.53 -22.63 13.90
N PRO A 38 2.37 -22.04 13.56
CA PRO A 38 2.28 -20.82 12.79
C PRO A 38 2.60 -19.54 13.58
N PHE A 39 2.46 -19.53 14.92
CA PHE A 39 2.48 -18.31 15.72
C PHE A 39 3.75 -18.15 16.58
N PHE A 40 4.50 -19.22 16.82
CA PHE A 40 5.66 -19.21 17.70
C PHE A 40 6.97 -19.28 16.91
N SER A 41 8.07 -18.84 17.55
CA SER A 41 9.40 -19.09 17.03
C SER A 41 9.69 -20.62 17.00
N LEU A 42 10.65 -21.03 16.20
CA LEU A 42 11.06 -22.45 16.15
C LEU A 42 11.37 -22.98 17.57
N ALA A 43 12.14 -22.22 18.35
CA ALA A 43 12.45 -22.59 19.74
C ALA A 43 11.19 -22.63 20.63
N GLY A 44 10.19 -21.77 20.36
CA GLY A 44 8.89 -21.81 21.03
C GLY A 44 8.11 -23.07 20.71
N THR A 45 8.01 -23.44 19.44
CA THR A 45 7.32 -24.67 18.99
C THR A 45 8.02 -25.90 19.53
N VAL A 46 9.37 -25.92 19.53
CA VAL A 46 10.14 -27.01 20.15
C VAL A 46 9.83 -27.16 21.64
N ARG A 47 9.81 -26.05 22.40
CA ARG A 47 9.50 -26.07 23.85
C ARG A 47 8.09 -26.62 24.10
N VAL A 48 7.09 -26.21 23.32
CA VAL A 48 5.72 -26.71 23.42
C VAL A 48 5.68 -28.20 23.10
N GLY A 49 6.36 -28.63 22.03
CA GLY A 49 6.44 -30.07 21.66
C GLY A 49 7.11 -30.92 22.73
N VAL A 50 8.26 -30.46 23.24
CA VAL A 50 8.98 -31.15 24.33
C VAL A 50 8.13 -31.22 25.60
N ALA A 51 7.47 -30.14 25.98
CA ALA A 51 6.57 -30.11 27.13
C ALA A 51 5.43 -31.14 26.97
N ALA A 52 4.79 -31.20 25.82
CA ALA A 52 3.72 -32.15 25.54
C ALA A 52 4.22 -33.61 25.63
N VAL A 53 5.39 -33.90 25.04
CA VAL A 53 6.01 -35.26 25.12
C VAL A 53 6.35 -35.62 26.54
N LEU A 54 6.97 -34.71 27.31
CA LEU A 54 7.32 -34.97 28.72
C LEU A 54 6.09 -35.21 29.58
N VAL A 55 5.02 -34.43 29.40
CA VAL A 55 3.78 -34.61 30.16
C VAL A 55 3.16 -35.99 29.87
N VAL A 56 3.02 -36.36 28.60
CA VAL A 56 2.48 -37.69 28.24
C VAL A 56 3.38 -38.82 28.77
N PHE A 57 4.70 -38.65 28.67
CA PHE A 57 5.64 -39.64 29.21
C PHE A 57 5.49 -39.83 30.74
N VAL A 58 5.35 -38.72 31.49
CA VAL A 58 5.14 -38.78 32.95
C VAL A 58 3.81 -39.44 33.30
N LEU A 59 2.71 -39.05 32.62
CA LEU A 59 1.39 -39.66 32.85
C LEU A 59 1.41 -41.17 32.61
N ARG A 60 1.98 -41.62 31.49
CA ARG A 60 2.06 -43.06 31.18
C ARG A 60 3.04 -43.82 32.09
N SER A 61 4.06 -43.16 32.67
CA SER A 61 4.97 -43.73 33.64
C SER A 61 4.30 -43.98 34.98
N SER A 62 3.45 -43.05 35.44
CA SER A 62 2.73 -43.13 36.70
C SER A 62 1.70 -44.27 36.71
N ASP A 63 1.10 -44.56 35.55
CA ASP A 63 0.13 -45.61 35.37
C ASP A 63 0.76 -47.01 35.25
N GLY A 64 2.10 -47.14 35.26
CA GLY A 64 2.83 -48.41 35.06
C GLY A 64 2.67 -48.97 33.64
N ALA A 65 2.13 -48.24 32.70
CA ALA A 65 1.67 -48.71 31.40
C ALA A 65 2.67 -48.44 30.25
N LEU A 66 3.92 -48.00 30.54
CA LEU A 66 4.92 -47.61 29.52
C LEU A 66 5.22 -48.70 28.46
N ALA A 67 5.14 -49.97 28.81
CA ALA A 67 5.39 -51.08 27.91
C ALA A 67 4.13 -51.53 27.13
N GLY A 68 2.97 -50.88 27.36
CA GLY A 68 1.74 -51.18 26.66
C GLY A 68 1.73 -50.66 25.22
N VAL A 69 1.12 -51.40 24.30
CA VAL A 69 1.01 -51.04 22.89
C VAL A 69 0.36 -49.66 22.73
N VAL A 70 -0.63 -49.32 23.54
CA VAL A 70 -1.34 -48.03 23.52
C VAL A 70 -0.38 -46.88 23.86
N SER A 71 0.43 -47.01 24.89
CA SER A 71 1.38 -45.97 25.31
C SER A 71 2.48 -45.73 24.28
N ILE A 72 2.93 -46.78 23.60
CA ILE A 72 3.92 -46.67 22.51
C ILE A 72 3.31 -45.95 21.32
N THR A 73 2.06 -46.29 20.94
CA THR A 73 1.36 -45.61 19.82
C THR A 73 1.07 -44.15 20.14
N ASP A 74 0.68 -43.81 21.37
CA ASP A 74 0.44 -42.45 21.84
C ASP A 74 1.71 -41.57 21.72
N LEU A 75 2.85 -42.09 22.22
CA LEU A 75 4.13 -41.39 22.14
C LEU A 75 4.62 -41.24 20.69
N LEU A 76 4.49 -42.29 19.88
CA LEU A 76 4.86 -42.27 18.48
C LEU A 76 4.02 -41.23 17.70
N THR A 77 2.72 -41.23 17.94
CA THR A 77 1.80 -40.22 17.34
C THR A 77 2.20 -38.83 17.73
N LEU A 78 2.44 -38.58 19.03
CA LEU A 78 2.82 -37.26 19.51
C LEU A 78 4.16 -36.80 18.92
N VAL A 79 5.18 -37.65 18.89
CA VAL A 79 6.49 -37.35 18.28
C VAL A 79 6.34 -37.05 16.79
N THR A 80 5.52 -37.83 16.08
CA THR A 80 5.24 -37.59 14.66
C THR A 80 4.58 -36.23 14.44
N VAL A 81 3.57 -35.87 15.26
CA VAL A 81 2.88 -34.57 15.15
C VAL A 81 3.81 -33.41 15.54
N VAL A 82 4.69 -33.60 16.55
CA VAL A 82 5.71 -32.60 16.88
C VAL A 82 6.66 -32.37 15.69
N ALA A 83 7.14 -33.46 15.08
CA ALA A 83 8.00 -33.36 13.89
C ALA A 83 7.30 -32.62 12.74
N LEU A 84 6.03 -32.96 12.46
CA LEU A 84 5.23 -32.29 11.47
C LEU A 84 5.03 -30.79 11.81
N SER A 85 4.77 -30.47 13.07
CA SER A 85 4.64 -29.11 13.57
C SER A 85 5.91 -28.27 13.33
N LEU A 86 7.09 -28.88 13.48
CA LEU A 86 8.37 -28.21 13.18
C LEU A 86 8.58 -27.99 11.69
N VAL A 87 8.12 -28.91 10.84
CA VAL A 87 8.14 -28.73 9.38
C VAL A 87 7.21 -27.59 8.99
N ILE A 88 5.97 -27.59 9.50
CA ILE A 88 5.00 -26.50 9.26
C ILE A 88 5.58 -25.16 9.71
N ASN A 89 6.15 -25.08 10.92
CA ASN A 89 6.78 -23.86 11.42
C ASN A 89 7.87 -23.35 10.48
N ARG A 90 8.75 -24.25 9.98
CA ARG A 90 9.80 -23.88 9.01
C ARG A 90 9.24 -23.37 7.70
N VAL A 91 8.22 -24.05 7.16
CA VAL A 91 7.60 -23.65 5.87
C VAL A 91 6.94 -22.28 6.01
N VAL A 92 6.12 -22.07 7.05
CA VAL A 92 5.44 -20.79 7.31
C VAL A 92 6.46 -19.67 7.52
N ARG A 93 7.48 -19.89 8.33
CA ARG A 93 8.52 -18.89 8.58
C ARG A 93 9.31 -18.52 7.31
N ARG A 94 9.72 -19.52 6.52
CA ARG A 94 10.40 -19.26 5.24
C ARG A 94 9.51 -18.46 4.28
N GLY A 95 8.22 -18.82 4.20
CA GLY A 95 7.26 -18.05 3.41
C GLY A 95 7.18 -16.60 3.85
N ASN A 96 7.04 -16.35 5.16
CA ASN A 96 6.98 -14.99 5.70
C ASN A 96 8.28 -14.20 5.49
N GLU A 97 9.46 -14.85 5.63
CA GLU A 97 10.76 -14.23 5.37
C GLU A 97 10.93 -13.86 3.89
N GLN A 98 10.48 -14.73 2.97
CA GLN A 98 10.51 -14.44 1.53
C GLN A 98 9.58 -13.29 1.17
N LEU A 99 8.35 -13.26 1.72
CA LEU A 99 7.40 -12.17 1.52
C LEU A 99 7.96 -10.84 2.05
N ALA A 100 8.55 -10.83 3.26
CA ALA A 100 9.16 -9.64 3.83
C ALA A 100 10.34 -9.13 2.96
N SER A 101 11.19 -10.04 2.45
CA SER A 101 12.29 -9.68 1.56
C SER A 101 11.79 -9.11 0.23
N ALA A 102 10.80 -9.74 -0.39
CA ALA A 102 10.20 -9.27 -1.64
C ALA A 102 9.59 -7.87 -1.48
N ARG A 103 8.95 -7.61 -0.34
CA ARG A 103 8.40 -6.29 0.00
C ARG A 103 9.48 -5.22 0.12
N VAL A 104 10.56 -5.47 0.86
CA VAL A 104 11.67 -4.51 1.00
C VAL A 104 12.29 -4.19 -0.37
N ILE A 105 12.43 -5.19 -1.24
CA ILE A 105 12.93 -5.00 -2.60
C ILE A 105 11.97 -4.12 -3.40
N ALA A 106 10.67 -4.42 -3.37
CA ALA A 106 9.65 -3.65 -4.09
C ALA A 106 9.57 -2.20 -3.60
N GLU A 107 9.58 -1.97 -2.29
CA GLU A 107 9.58 -0.62 -1.69
C GLU A 107 10.83 0.18 -2.08
N THR A 108 12.00 -0.47 -2.05
CA THR A 108 13.27 0.18 -2.45
C THR A 108 13.25 0.52 -3.95
N ALA A 109 12.73 -0.37 -4.78
CA ALA A 109 12.59 -0.15 -6.22
C ALA A 109 11.57 0.98 -6.50
N MET A 110 10.43 1.01 -5.81
CA MET A 110 9.43 2.08 -5.93
C MET A 110 10.02 3.44 -5.58
N ARG A 111 10.75 3.54 -4.46
CA ARG A 111 11.44 4.79 -4.06
C ARG A 111 12.51 5.23 -5.07
N ALA A 112 13.13 4.30 -5.80
CA ALA A 112 14.10 4.63 -6.84
C ALA A 112 13.43 5.09 -8.14
N VAL A 113 12.20 4.66 -8.41
CA VAL A 113 11.42 4.99 -9.62
C VAL A 113 10.65 6.29 -9.45
N LEU A 114 10.00 6.48 -8.28
CA LEU A 114 9.24 7.70 -7.99
C LEU A 114 10.19 8.90 -7.90
N PRO A 115 9.97 9.95 -8.71
CA PRO A 115 10.77 11.15 -8.63
C PRO A 115 10.47 11.89 -7.33
N THR A 116 11.50 12.46 -6.70
CA THR A 116 11.28 13.51 -5.70
C THR A 116 11.18 14.82 -6.49
N PRO A 117 10.01 15.46 -6.59
CA PRO A 117 9.91 16.72 -7.30
C PRO A 117 10.72 17.81 -6.58
N GLU A 118 11.24 18.75 -7.35
CA GLU A 118 11.81 19.97 -6.77
C GLU A 118 10.71 20.77 -6.06
N ASP A 119 11.05 21.48 -4.99
CA ASP A 119 10.11 22.32 -4.24
C ASP A 119 9.49 23.45 -5.13
N ARG A 120 10.12 23.72 -6.28
CA ARG A 120 9.66 24.69 -7.27
C ARG A 120 9.91 24.21 -8.69
N ILE A 121 8.85 24.21 -9.51
CA ILE A 121 8.88 23.81 -10.91
C ILE A 121 8.13 24.88 -11.72
N GLY A 122 8.75 25.46 -12.74
CA GLY A 122 8.12 26.45 -13.61
C GLY A 122 7.55 27.68 -12.87
N GLY A 123 8.11 28.03 -11.71
CA GLY A 123 7.64 29.12 -10.86
C GLY A 123 6.48 28.76 -9.91
N LEU A 124 5.98 27.54 -9.96
CA LEU A 124 5.00 26.98 -9.02
C LEU A 124 5.70 26.32 -7.83
N GLU A 125 5.07 26.34 -6.65
CA GLU A 125 5.51 25.57 -5.50
C GLU A 125 4.91 24.16 -5.57
N VAL A 126 5.73 23.13 -5.36
CA VAL A 126 5.33 21.72 -5.52
C VAL A 126 5.70 20.95 -4.28
N ALA A 127 4.79 20.13 -3.80
CA ALA A 127 5.06 19.13 -2.78
C ALA A 127 4.43 17.80 -3.19
N ALA A 128 5.12 16.71 -2.87
CA ALA A 128 4.60 15.37 -3.09
C ALA A 128 4.90 14.47 -1.88
N ARG A 129 4.01 13.53 -1.63
CA ARG A 129 4.14 12.57 -0.54
C ARG A 129 3.71 11.18 -0.99
N TYR A 130 4.49 10.19 -0.62
CA TYR A 130 4.18 8.79 -0.80
C TYR A 130 4.29 8.08 0.55
N GLU A 131 3.24 7.38 0.96
CA GLU A 131 3.21 6.53 2.14
C GLU A 131 2.77 5.14 1.73
N ALA A 132 3.65 4.16 1.90
CA ALA A 132 3.30 2.77 1.65
C ALA A 132 2.33 2.24 2.72
N ALA A 133 1.42 1.36 2.30
CA ALA A 133 0.51 0.63 3.19
C ALA A 133 1.25 -0.10 4.31
N GLN A 134 0.58 -0.30 5.47
CA GLN A 134 1.20 -0.97 6.62
C GLN A 134 1.36 -2.48 6.40
N ALA A 135 2.19 -3.04 7.25
CA ALA A 135 2.86 -4.34 7.38
C ALA A 135 2.35 -5.61 6.67
N ASP A 136 1.12 -5.73 6.23
CA ASP A 136 0.59 -7.01 5.69
C ASP A 136 0.26 -6.96 4.18
N GLU A 137 0.46 -5.81 3.50
CA GLU A 137 0.18 -5.67 2.08
C GLU A 137 1.46 -5.47 1.25
N PHE A 138 1.43 -5.93 0.00
CA PHE A 138 2.49 -5.68 -0.99
C PHE A 138 2.48 -4.20 -1.38
N VAL A 139 3.65 -3.67 -1.75
CA VAL A 139 3.79 -2.33 -2.34
C VAL A 139 2.84 -2.20 -3.51
N GLY A 140 2.02 -1.15 -3.51
CA GLY A 140 1.03 -0.87 -4.54
C GLY A 140 1.61 -0.21 -5.79
N GLY A 141 0.71 0.30 -6.61
CA GLY A 141 0.98 0.89 -7.91
C GLY A 141 0.94 2.42 -7.96
N ASP A 142 0.86 3.08 -6.82
CA ASP A 142 0.72 4.53 -6.73
C ASP A 142 1.92 5.27 -7.33
N LEU A 143 1.64 6.28 -8.13
CA LEU A 143 2.67 7.07 -8.80
C LEU A 143 2.32 8.54 -8.89
N PHE A 144 3.36 9.36 -8.95
CA PHE A 144 3.26 10.76 -9.34
C PHE A 144 4.53 11.22 -10.05
N ALA A 145 4.40 12.23 -10.89
CA ALA A 145 5.51 12.98 -11.45
C ALA A 145 5.11 14.41 -11.79
N ALA A 146 6.10 15.30 -11.79
CA ALA A 146 5.99 16.67 -12.27
C ALA A 146 7.18 16.99 -13.19
N ALA A 147 6.93 17.77 -14.24
CA ALA A 147 7.94 18.17 -15.21
C ALA A 147 7.75 19.64 -15.61
N ASP A 148 8.86 20.38 -15.65
CA ASP A 148 8.92 21.68 -16.30
C ASP A 148 9.13 21.46 -17.81
N THR A 149 8.29 22.04 -18.63
CA THR A 149 8.26 21.81 -20.07
C THR A 149 8.12 23.11 -20.85
N PRO A 150 8.40 23.14 -22.15
CA PRO A 150 8.15 24.33 -22.98
C PRO A 150 6.67 24.77 -23.01
N TYR A 151 5.74 23.90 -22.62
CA TYR A 151 4.31 24.13 -22.64
C TYR A 151 3.76 24.55 -21.28
N GLY A 152 4.54 24.44 -20.23
CA GLY A 152 4.17 24.69 -18.84
C GLY A 152 4.53 23.52 -17.92
N VAL A 153 4.07 23.58 -16.69
CA VAL A 153 4.26 22.50 -15.72
C VAL A 153 3.24 21.42 -16.01
N ARG A 154 3.73 20.19 -16.24
CA ARG A 154 2.92 19.01 -16.46
C ARG A 154 3.05 18.05 -15.30
N LEU A 155 1.94 17.44 -14.93
CA LEU A 155 1.80 16.58 -13.76
C LEU A 155 1.10 15.28 -14.14
N VAL A 156 1.44 14.21 -13.44
CA VAL A 156 0.67 12.97 -13.44
C VAL A 156 0.58 12.43 -12.02
N VAL A 157 -0.61 11.99 -11.62
CA VAL A 157 -0.85 11.14 -10.44
C VAL A 157 -1.66 9.97 -10.90
N GLY A 158 -1.37 8.78 -10.46
CA GLY A 158 -2.09 7.58 -10.89
C GLY A 158 -1.85 6.40 -9.97
N ASP A 159 -2.63 5.34 -10.21
CA ASP A 159 -2.49 4.05 -9.56
C ASP A 159 -2.53 2.93 -10.60
N VAL A 160 -1.53 2.05 -10.55
CA VAL A 160 -1.41 0.85 -11.38
C VAL A 160 -2.15 -0.28 -10.71
N ARG A 161 -3.15 -0.85 -11.38
CA ARG A 161 -3.76 -2.08 -10.89
C ARG A 161 -2.74 -3.21 -10.76
N GLY A 162 -2.60 -3.73 -9.55
CA GLY A 162 -1.69 -4.80 -9.21
C GLY A 162 -0.79 -4.42 -8.04
N LYS A 163 -0.04 -5.40 -7.53
CA LYS A 163 0.82 -5.19 -6.35
C LYS A 163 2.20 -5.85 -6.58
N GLY A 164 3.19 -5.39 -5.84
CA GLY A 164 4.54 -5.95 -5.88
C GLY A 164 5.40 -5.48 -7.05
N LEU A 165 6.35 -6.31 -7.48
CA LEU A 165 7.34 -5.92 -8.51
C LEU A 165 6.72 -5.65 -9.89
N ASP A 166 5.61 -6.29 -10.23
CA ASP A 166 4.92 -6.06 -11.50
C ASP A 166 4.28 -4.67 -11.54
N ALA A 167 3.71 -4.22 -10.43
CA ALA A 167 3.22 -2.84 -10.28
C ALA A 167 4.37 -1.84 -10.41
N VAL A 168 5.50 -2.07 -9.71
CA VAL A 168 6.71 -1.22 -9.81
C VAL A 168 7.21 -1.12 -11.25
N ALA A 169 7.22 -2.22 -11.99
CA ALA A 169 7.63 -2.23 -13.40
C ALA A 169 6.68 -1.38 -14.27
N ALA A 170 5.36 -1.47 -14.04
CA ALA A 170 4.39 -0.65 -14.75
C ALA A 170 4.51 0.83 -14.38
N VAL A 171 4.70 1.16 -13.10
CA VAL A 171 5.00 2.54 -12.64
C VAL A 171 6.24 3.08 -13.38
N ALA A 172 7.31 2.29 -13.49
CA ALA A 172 8.52 2.72 -14.21
C ALA A 172 8.24 3.04 -15.68
N VAL A 173 7.38 2.23 -16.35
CA VAL A 173 6.94 2.47 -17.73
C VAL A 173 6.16 3.78 -17.83
N VAL A 174 5.20 4.01 -16.93
CA VAL A 174 4.38 5.24 -16.92
C VAL A 174 5.25 6.47 -16.70
N ILE A 175 6.09 6.47 -15.66
CA ILE A 175 6.98 7.61 -15.34
C ILE A 175 7.95 7.89 -16.49
N GLY A 176 8.56 6.85 -17.09
CA GLY A 176 9.46 7.00 -18.24
C GLY A 176 8.75 7.59 -19.46
N ALA A 177 7.58 7.04 -19.81
CA ALA A 177 6.76 7.52 -20.92
C ALA A 177 6.23 8.94 -20.68
N PHE A 178 5.83 9.25 -19.44
CA PHE A 178 5.38 10.59 -19.07
C PHE A 178 6.49 11.63 -19.25
N ARG A 179 7.69 11.38 -18.73
CA ARG A 179 8.83 12.31 -18.84
C ARG A 179 9.15 12.63 -20.30
N GLU A 180 9.19 11.61 -21.16
CA GLU A 180 9.42 11.81 -22.60
C GLU A 180 8.27 12.57 -23.25
N ALA A 181 7.02 12.13 -23.02
CA ALA A 181 5.84 12.73 -23.63
C ALA A 181 5.59 14.16 -23.16
N ALA A 182 5.86 14.46 -21.89
CA ALA A 182 5.67 15.79 -21.32
C ALA A 182 6.53 16.86 -22.03
N GLU A 183 7.71 16.52 -22.52
CA GLU A 183 8.57 17.44 -23.27
C GLU A 183 8.24 17.50 -24.77
N GLN A 184 7.83 16.37 -25.37
CA GLN A 184 7.70 16.23 -26.82
C GLN A 184 6.29 16.57 -27.34
N GLU A 185 5.26 16.19 -26.62
CA GLU A 185 3.88 16.35 -27.08
C GLU A 185 3.39 17.79 -26.84
N ARG A 186 2.76 18.37 -27.85
CA ARG A 186 2.28 19.77 -27.79
C ARG A 186 1.06 19.95 -26.88
N SER A 187 0.26 18.92 -26.73
CA SER A 187 -0.99 18.96 -25.95
C SER A 187 -1.00 17.88 -24.87
N LEU A 188 -1.82 18.10 -23.86
CA LEU A 188 -2.00 17.15 -22.77
C LEU A 188 -2.65 15.85 -23.26
N GLU A 189 -3.53 15.95 -24.28
CA GLU A 189 -4.13 14.80 -24.96
C GLU A 189 -3.07 13.94 -25.65
N GLY A 190 -2.08 14.58 -26.27
CA GLY A 190 -0.92 13.88 -26.85
C GLY A 190 -0.14 13.09 -25.81
N VAL A 191 0.05 13.67 -24.63
CA VAL A 191 0.68 12.98 -23.49
C VAL A 191 -0.13 11.76 -23.08
N ALA A 192 -1.45 11.91 -22.87
CA ALA A 192 -2.33 10.79 -22.50
C ALA A 192 -2.27 9.66 -23.53
N GLN A 193 -2.33 9.97 -24.83
CA GLN A 193 -2.23 8.99 -25.90
C GLN A 193 -0.85 8.29 -25.96
N ARG A 194 0.23 9.00 -25.58
CA ARG A 194 1.57 8.40 -25.52
C ARG A 194 1.66 7.39 -24.38
N LEU A 195 1.10 7.72 -23.22
CA LEU A 195 1.00 6.81 -22.08
C LEU A 195 0.17 5.56 -22.42
N GLU A 196 -1.01 5.74 -23.03
CA GLU A 196 -1.86 4.64 -23.52
C GLU A 196 -1.08 3.67 -24.40
N ARG A 197 -0.35 4.21 -25.40
CA ARG A 197 0.49 3.40 -26.30
C ARG A 197 1.65 2.70 -25.58
N ALA A 198 2.25 3.32 -24.56
CA ALA A 198 3.33 2.73 -23.79
C ALA A 198 2.84 1.54 -22.96
N LEU A 199 1.71 1.70 -22.27
CA LEU A 199 1.07 0.65 -21.49
C LEU A 199 0.53 -0.50 -22.36
N ALA A 200 -0.10 -0.20 -23.50
CA ALA A 200 -0.55 -1.23 -24.43
C ALA A 200 0.60 -2.10 -24.96
N ARG A 201 1.77 -1.51 -25.23
CA ARG A 201 2.97 -2.27 -25.60
C ARG A 201 3.49 -3.15 -24.48
N GLU A 202 3.47 -2.66 -23.24
CA GLU A 202 3.90 -3.43 -22.07
C GLU A 202 2.93 -4.60 -21.79
N GLY A 203 1.62 -4.36 -21.83
CA GLY A 203 0.60 -5.41 -21.70
C GLY A 203 0.75 -6.50 -22.74
N SER A 204 1.05 -6.14 -24.00
CA SER A 204 1.27 -7.12 -25.09
C SER A 204 2.52 -8.00 -24.87
N ARG A 205 3.50 -7.54 -24.08
CA ARG A 205 4.71 -8.31 -23.73
C ARG A 205 4.45 -9.37 -22.68
N ARG A 206 3.49 -9.13 -21.78
CA ARG A 206 3.18 -10.04 -20.66
C ARG A 206 2.40 -11.28 -21.09
N GLY A 207 1.59 -11.20 -22.14
CA GLY A 207 0.88 -12.33 -22.75
C GLY A 207 -0.21 -12.95 -21.88
N GLY A 208 -1.29 -13.49 -22.47
CA GLY A 208 -2.37 -14.20 -21.76
C GLY A 208 -3.36 -13.27 -21.03
N LEU A 209 -4.02 -13.80 -20.00
CA LEU A 209 -5.01 -13.06 -19.18
C LEU A 209 -4.37 -11.90 -18.40
N ASP A 210 -3.09 -11.99 -18.06
CA ASP A 210 -2.32 -10.96 -17.36
C ASP A 210 -2.18 -9.66 -18.18
N SER A 211 -2.41 -9.71 -19.50
CA SER A 211 -2.37 -8.52 -20.36
C SER A 211 -3.48 -7.50 -20.05
N MET A 212 -4.57 -7.93 -19.42
CA MET A 212 -5.69 -7.08 -19.02
C MET A 212 -5.56 -6.57 -17.56
N GLU A 213 -4.57 -7.02 -16.81
CA GLU A 213 -4.40 -6.66 -15.40
C GLU A 213 -3.55 -5.41 -15.17
N GLY A 214 -2.88 -4.90 -16.19
CA GLY A 214 -1.93 -3.78 -16.08
C GLY A 214 -2.49 -2.41 -16.45
N PHE A 215 -3.77 -2.12 -16.26
CA PHE A 215 -4.30 -0.78 -16.49
C PHE A 215 -3.94 0.19 -15.36
N VAL A 216 -3.97 1.48 -15.67
CA VAL A 216 -3.59 2.56 -14.75
C VAL A 216 -4.70 3.60 -14.71
N THR A 217 -5.24 3.88 -13.53
CA THR A 217 -6.03 5.09 -13.33
C THR A 217 -5.09 6.28 -13.22
N ALA A 218 -5.40 7.40 -13.86
CA ALA A 218 -4.52 8.56 -13.82
C ALA A 218 -5.25 9.89 -13.99
N VAL A 219 -4.75 10.90 -13.30
CA VAL A 219 -4.97 12.32 -13.61
C VAL A 219 -3.71 12.89 -14.24
N LEU A 220 -3.88 13.51 -15.40
CA LEU A 220 -2.87 14.32 -16.05
C LEU A 220 -3.28 15.79 -15.92
N ALA A 221 -2.33 16.67 -15.57
CA ALA A 221 -2.60 18.09 -15.48
C ALA A 221 -1.51 18.90 -16.21
N GLU A 222 -1.91 20.06 -16.78
CA GLU A 222 -1.02 21.03 -17.40
C GLU A 222 -1.37 22.44 -16.90
N ILE A 223 -0.36 23.14 -16.40
CA ILE A 223 -0.45 24.55 -16.01
C ILE A 223 0.41 25.33 -16.98
N PRO A 224 -0.18 25.96 -18.03
CA PRO A 224 0.58 26.68 -19.05
C PRO A 224 1.35 27.86 -18.48
N VAL A 225 2.48 28.19 -19.09
CA VAL A 225 3.31 29.33 -18.66
C VAL A 225 2.52 30.63 -18.75
N GLY A 226 2.52 31.40 -17.67
CA GLY A 226 1.91 32.77 -17.65
C GLY A 226 0.38 32.78 -17.72
N SER A 227 -0.28 31.64 -17.64
CA SER A 227 -1.75 31.52 -17.66
C SER A 227 -2.30 31.10 -16.31
N ASP A 228 -3.50 31.56 -15.97
CA ASP A 228 -4.26 31.06 -14.81
C ASP A 228 -5.05 29.78 -15.14
N THR A 229 -4.91 29.26 -16.35
CA THR A 229 -5.57 28.02 -16.79
C THR A 229 -4.90 26.79 -16.18
N LEU A 230 -5.72 25.85 -15.77
CA LEU A 230 -5.34 24.49 -15.40
C LEU A 230 -6.10 23.55 -16.33
N LYS A 231 -5.39 22.76 -17.12
CA LYS A 231 -5.97 21.71 -17.95
C LYS A 231 -5.85 20.37 -17.23
N VAL A 232 -6.90 19.57 -17.25
CA VAL A 232 -6.96 18.28 -16.58
C VAL A 232 -7.57 17.23 -17.51
N ILE A 233 -6.93 16.06 -17.58
CA ILE A 233 -7.50 14.83 -18.16
C ILE A 233 -7.59 13.80 -17.03
N ASN A 234 -8.79 13.30 -16.76
CA ASN A 234 -9.02 12.24 -15.79
C ASN A 234 -9.31 10.92 -16.49
N ARG A 235 -8.48 9.91 -16.25
CA ARG A 235 -8.60 8.55 -16.77
C ARG A 235 -9.00 7.59 -15.66
N GLY A 236 -10.24 7.73 -15.13
CA GLY A 236 -10.83 6.87 -14.12
C GLY A 236 -10.17 6.95 -12.75
N HIS A 237 -9.60 8.09 -12.39
CA HIS A 237 -8.89 8.35 -11.13
C HIS A 237 -9.75 9.21 -10.21
N PRO A 238 -9.53 9.23 -8.87
CA PRO A 238 -10.21 10.16 -7.97
C PRO A 238 -10.11 11.61 -8.46
N GLU A 239 -11.20 12.36 -8.31
CA GLU A 239 -11.28 13.74 -8.78
C GLU A 239 -10.30 14.64 -8.00
N PRO A 240 -9.40 15.37 -8.68
CA PRO A 240 -8.52 16.30 -8.02
C PRO A 240 -9.27 17.53 -7.52
N LEU A 241 -8.64 18.30 -6.64
CA LEU A 241 -9.22 19.44 -5.97
C LEU A 241 -8.46 20.72 -6.32
N VAL A 242 -9.16 21.85 -6.38
CA VAL A 242 -8.56 23.19 -6.34
C VAL A 242 -9.02 23.88 -5.07
N LEU A 243 -8.06 24.26 -4.22
CA LEU A 243 -8.28 25.04 -3.02
C LEU A 243 -7.98 26.51 -3.33
N HIS A 244 -8.97 27.38 -3.11
CA HIS A 244 -8.84 28.80 -3.34
C HIS A 244 -8.34 29.57 -2.10
N PRO A 245 -7.72 30.75 -2.28
CA PRO A 245 -7.19 31.54 -1.18
C PRO A 245 -8.26 32.09 -0.23
N ASP A 246 -9.54 32.04 -0.59
CA ASP A 246 -10.68 32.41 0.26
C ASP A 246 -11.24 31.21 1.07
N GLY A 247 -10.65 30.02 0.92
CA GLY A 247 -11.11 28.79 1.56
C GLY A 247 -12.20 28.03 0.79
N SER A 248 -12.65 28.55 -0.35
CA SER A 248 -13.52 27.80 -1.25
C SER A 248 -12.74 26.64 -1.90
N LEU A 249 -13.47 25.61 -2.35
CA LEU A 249 -12.89 24.41 -2.92
C LEU A 249 -13.74 23.94 -4.10
N ASP A 250 -13.07 23.65 -5.21
CA ASP A 250 -13.66 23.02 -6.38
C ASP A 250 -13.19 21.56 -6.47
N VAL A 251 -14.15 20.67 -6.75
CA VAL A 251 -13.88 19.27 -7.14
C VAL A 251 -13.87 19.22 -8.66
N LEU A 252 -12.77 18.79 -9.25
CA LEU A 252 -12.58 18.81 -10.70
C LEU A 252 -13.19 17.56 -11.36
N VAL A 253 -14.52 17.53 -11.40
CA VAL A 253 -15.26 16.43 -12.04
C VAL A 253 -15.07 16.49 -13.55
N PRO A 254 -14.63 15.41 -14.22
CA PRO A 254 -14.45 15.41 -15.66
C PRO A 254 -15.77 15.60 -16.41
N THR A 255 -15.78 16.41 -17.45
CA THR A 255 -16.96 16.64 -18.30
C THR A 255 -17.41 15.34 -18.97
N GLU A 256 -16.44 14.53 -19.40
CA GLU A 256 -16.67 13.21 -20.00
C GLU A 256 -15.84 12.15 -19.25
N PRO A 257 -16.48 11.18 -18.56
CA PRO A 257 -15.76 10.08 -17.94
C PRO A 257 -14.95 9.27 -18.96
N ALA A 258 -13.71 8.98 -18.64
CA ALA A 258 -12.82 8.20 -19.50
C ALA A 258 -12.34 6.91 -18.79
N LEU A 259 -12.02 5.91 -19.60
CA LEU A 259 -11.50 4.65 -19.08
C LEU A 259 -10.04 4.78 -18.62
N PRO A 260 -9.59 3.99 -17.65
CA PRO A 260 -8.19 3.90 -17.28
C PRO A 260 -7.26 3.66 -18.48
N LEU A 261 -6.01 4.11 -18.35
CA LEU A 261 -4.97 3.91 -19.35
C LEU A 261 -4.59 2.43 -19.46
N GLY A 262 -4.26 1.98 -20.67
CA GLY A 262 -3.74 0.63 -20.90
C GLY A 262 -4.77 -0.49 -20.93
N MET A 263 -6.06 -0.19 -20.95
CA MET A 263 -7.11 -1.22 -21.04
C MET A 263 -7.17 -1.93 -22.42
N GLY A 264 -6.39 -1.49 -23.41
CA GLY A 264 -6.28 -2.14 -24.71
C GLY A 264 -7.53 -2.01 -25.61
N LEU A 265 -8.45 -1.11 -25.27
CA LEU A 265 -9.72 -0.89 -26.02
C LEU A 265 -9.55 0.08 -27.20
N GLY A 266 -8.31 0.35 -27.64
CA GLY A 266 -7.99 1.28 -28.71
C GLY A 266 -7.73 2.70 -28.23
N ALA A 267 -7.64 3.66 -29.18
CA ALA A 267 -7.42 5.05 -28.84
C ALA A 267 -8.69 5.66 -28.22
N TRP A 268 -8.56 6.20 -27.02
CA TRP A 268 -9.62 6.99 -26.41
C TRP A 268 -9.54 8.44 -26.91
N PRO A 269 -10.67 9.09 -27.19
CA PRO A 269 -10.68 10.50 -27.58
C PRO A 269 -10.47 11.39 -26.35
N ASP A 270 -9.21 11.47 -25.90
CA ASP A 270 -8.87 12.31 -24.75
C ASP A 270 -9.24 13.77 -25.04
N ARG A 271 -9.84 14.42 -24.05
CA ARG A 271 -10.15 15.84 -24.04
C ARG A 271 -9.80 16.40 -22.67
N ALA A 272 -9.00 17.46 -22.66
CA ALA A 272 -8.71 18.19 -21.44
C ALA A 272 -9.87 19.11 -21.06
N ASP A 273 -10.32 19.03 -19.82
CA ASP A 273 -11.17 20.02 -19.20
C ASP A 273 -10.32 21.21 -18.74
N GLU A 274 -10.84 22.43 -18.90
CA GLU A 274 -10.15 23.65 -18.51
C GLU A 274 -10.77 24.24 -17.23
N TRP A 275 -9.92 24.48 -16.25
CA TRP A 275 -10.23 25.06 -14.96
C TRP A 275 -9.38 26.29 -14.70
N THR A 276 -9.70 27.04 -13.64
CA THR A 276 -8.92 28.21 -13.25
C THR A 276 -8.10 27.89 -11.98
N LEU A 277 -6.80 28.19 -12.03
CA LEU A 277 -5.89 28.13 -10.89
C LEU A 277 -5.34 29.53 -10.61
N PRO A 278 -6.06 30.41 -9.90
CA PRO A 278 -5.65 31.80 -9.67
C PRO A 278 -4.43 31.87 -8.73
N ALA A 279 -3.81 33.05 -8.66
CA ALA A 279 -2.71 33.29 -7.73
C ALA A 279 -3.15 33.05 -6.28
N GLY A 280 -2.37 32.27 -5.53
CA GLY A 280 -2.68 31.82 -4.16
C GLY A 280 -3.52 30.55 -4.09
N ALA A 281 -4.01 30.00 -5.21
CA ALA A 281 -4.72 28.73 -5.22
C ALA A 281 -3.76 27.54 -5.27
N MET A 282 -4.24 26.38 -4.82
CA MET A 282 -3.51 25.10 -4.80
C MET A 282 -4.32 24.03 -5.54
N PHE A 283 -3.67 23.32 -6.45
CA PHE A 283 -4.15 22.08 -7.04
C PHE A 283 -3.69 20.91 -6.18
N LEU A 284 -4.56 19.95 -5.91
CA LEU A 284 -4.28 18.73 -5.18
C LEU A 284 -4.79 17.52 -5.96
N ALA A 285 -3.91 16.59 -6.30
CA ALA A 285 -4.25 15.27 -6.83
C ALA A 285 -3.78 14.20 -5.84
N PHE A 286 -4.53 13.10 -5.75
CA PHE A 286 -4.33 12.04 -4.77
C PHE A 286 -4.87 10.72 -5.28
N THR A 287 -4.27 9.61 -4.82
CA THR A 287 -4.73 8.25 -5.10
C THR A 287 -5.87 7.83 -4.18
N ASP A 288 -6.52 6.73 -4.51
CA ASP A 288 -7.69 6.21 -3.78
C ASP A 288 -7.37 5.79 -2.33
N GLY A 289 -6.10 5.50 -2.00
CA GLY A 289 -5.65 5.31 -0.63
C GLY A 289 -6.00 6.47 0.32
N LEU A 290 -6.26 7.69 -0.21
CA LEU A 290 -6.82 8.79 0.57
C LEU A 290 -8.33 8.67 0.70
N SER A 291 -9.07 8.61 -0.41
CA SER A 291 -10.54 8.67 -0.43
C SER A 291 -11.19 7.37 0.05
N GLU A 292 -10.50 6.23 -0.07
CA GLU A 292 -10.95 4.93 0.40
C GLU A 292 -10.49 4.59 1.83
N ALA A 293 -9.70 5.48 2.47
CA ALA A 293 -9.31 5.35 3.87
C ALA A 293 -10.56 5.28 4.77
N ARG A 294 -10.64 4.26 5.64
CA ARG A 294 -11.83 4.00 6.47
C ARG A 294 -11.56 4.20 7.94
N ASP A 295 -12.52 4.79 8.62
CA ASP A 295 -12.53 4.87 10.08
C ASP A 295 -12.87 3.50 10.72
N VAL A 296 -12.90 3.46 12.05
CA VAL A 296 -13.24 2.25 12.82
C VAL A 296 -14.69 1.77 12.60
N LYS A 297 -15.54 2.62 12.01
CA LYS A 297 -16.95 2.30 11.67
C LYS A 297 -17.11 1.92 10.20
N GLY A 298 -16.04 2.02 9.40
CA GLY A 298 -16.03 1.73 7.97
C GLY A 298 -16.43 2.92 7.08
N ALA A 299 -16.54 4.15 7.62
CA ALA A 299 -16.84 5.34 6.83
C ALA A 299 -15.60 5.78 6.05
N PHE A 300 -15.79 6.11 4.78
CA PHE A 300 -14.75 6.63 3.91
C PHE A 300 -14.30 8.04 4.32
N TYR A 301 -13.07 8.36 4.01
CA TYR A 301 -12.52 9.70 4.17
C TYR A 301 -12.90 10.56 2.97
N ASP A 302 -13.55 11.70 3.20
CA ASP A 302 -13.86 12.68 2.16
C ASP A 302 -12.88 13.86 2.25
N PRO A 303 -11.88 13.93 1.33
CA PRO A 303 -10.90 15.00 1.37
C PRO A 303 -11.51 16.38 1.07
N ALA A 304 -12.55 16.47 0.25
CA ALA A 304 -13.18 17.74 -0.08
C ALA A 304 -13.88 18.34 1.15
N ASP A 305 -14.63 17.52 1.89
CA ASP A 305 -15.30 17.97 3.12
C ASP A 305 -14.29 18.35 4.21
N ARG A 306 -13.18 17.64 4.31
CA ARG A 306 -12.12 17.90 5.32
C ARG A 306 -11.32 19.15 5.04
N LEU A 307 -11.16 19.53 3.77
CA LEU A 307 -10.35 20.66 3.36
C LEU A 307 -11.16 21.96 3.18
N ARG A 308 -12.47 21.85 3.02
CA ARG A 308 -13.36 23.02 2.81
C ARG A 308 -13.25 24.04 3.94
N GLY A 309 -13.03 25.30 3.61
CA GLY A 309 -12.88 26.39 4.56
C GLY A 309 -11.51 26.47 5.25
N ARG A 310 -10.58 25.57 4.95
CA ARG A 310 -9.22 25.61 5.51
C ARG A 310 -8.27 26.35 4.59
N LEU A 311 -7.33 27.06 5.19
CA LEU A 311 -6.27 27.80 4.49
C LEU A 311 -4.91 27.21 4.86
N PHE A 312 -4.04 27.09 3.87
CA PHE A 312 -2.69 26.55 4.04
C PHE A 312 -1.66 27.53 3.50
N PRO A 313 -0.50 27.69 4.18
CA PRO A 313 0.58 28.57 3.74
C PRO A 313 1.23 28.12 2.43
N GLY A 314 1.22 26.82 2.15
CA GLY A 314 1.85 26.20 1.00
C GLY A 314 1.46 24.74 0.81
N PRO A 315 1.95 24.10 -0.27
CA PRO A 315 1.59 22.72 -0.60
C PRO A 315 2.12 21.71 0.42
N GLU A 316 3.28 21.94 1.04
CA GLU A 316 3.82 21.02 2.04
C GLU A 316 2.98 20.98 3.32
N GLU A 317 2.52 22.16 3.80
CA GLU A 317 1.63 22.27 4.95
C GLU A 317 0.26 21.64 4.67
N LEU A 318 -0.25 21.78 3.44
CA LEU A 318 -1.47 21.11 2.99
C LEU A 318 -1.29 19.58 3.09
N LEU A 319 -0.23 19.03 2.48
CA LEU A 319 0.01 17.58 2.50
C LEU A 319 0.25 17.04 3.90
N SER A 320 0.99 17.79 4.74
CA SER A 320 1.23 17.40 6.13
C SER A 320 -0.06 17.33 6.93
N ALA A 321 -0.90 18.38 6.84
CA ALA A 321 -2.17 18.43 7.54
C ALA A 321 -3.14 17.32 7.07
N LEU A 322 -3.15 17.02 5.77
CA LEU A 322 -3.99 15.98 5.19
C LEU A 322 -3.56 14.58 5.66
N THR A 323 -2.24 14.32 5.66
CA THR A 323 -1.69 13.06 6.12
C THR A 323 -1.97 12.82 7.61
N ASP A 324 -1.83 13.85 8.43
CA ASP A 324 -2.13 13.74 9.87
C ASP A 324 -3.63 13.51 10.11
N ASP A 325 -4.50 14.18 9.35
CA ASP A 325 -5.96 14.04 9.47
C ASP A 325 -6.43 12.63 9.05
N VAL A 326 -5.91 12.08 7.94
CA VAL A 326 -6.26 10.71 7.52
C VAL A 326 -5.74 9.66 8.50
N ARG A 327 -4.57 9.86 9.09
CA ARG A 327 -4.06 8.97 10.15
C ARG A 327 -4.96 8.97 11.39
N LEU A 328 -5.48 10.12 11.78
CA LEU A 328 -6.45 10.24 12.88
C LEU A 328 -7.76 9.54 12.52
N HIS A 329 -8.26 9.72 11.30
CA HIS A 329 -9.47 9.08 10.81
C HIS A 329 -9.39 7.55 10.84
N THR A 330 -8.28 6.99 10.37
CA THR A 330 -8.07 5.54 10.30
C THR A 330 -7.62 4.91 11.63
N GLY A 331 -7.38 5.72 12.67
CA GLY A 331 -6.80 5.24 13.93
C GLY A 331 -5.37 4.72 13.77
N GLY A 332 -4.61 5.29 12.82
CA GLY A 332 -3.23 4.93 12.53
C GLY A 332 -3.06 3.68 11.67
N ARG A 333 -4.13 3.16 11.07
CA ARG A 333 -4.07 2.02 10.14
C ARG A 333 -4.14 2.55 8.71
N SER A 334 -3.14 2.23 7.89
CA SER A 334 -3.20 2.42 6.43
C SER A 334 -3.47 1.08 5.78
N THR A 335 -4.55 1.00 4.99
CA THR A 335 -4.96 -0.22 4.27
C THR A 335 -4.50 -0.23 2.82
N ASP A 336 -4.10 0.94 2.29
CA ASP A 336 -3.56 1.05 0.95
C ASP A 336 -2.43 2.08 0.88
N ASP A 337 -1.69 2.07 -0.22
CA ASP A 337 -0.67 3.08 -0.50
C ASP A 337 -1.34 4.44 -0.69
N LEU A 338 -0.61 5.49 -0.39
CA LEU A 338 -1.10 6.87 -0.48
C LEU A 338 -0.08 7.71 -1.25
N ALA A 339 -0.47 8.21 -2.41
CA ALA A 339 0.29 9.19 -3.16
C ALA A 339 -0.47 10.52 -3.24
N LEU A 340 0.21 11.59 -2.90
CA LEU A 340 -0.32 12.95 -2.90
C LEU A 340 0.62 13.85 -3.70
N LEU A 341 0.06 14.72 -4.52
CA LEU A 341 0.79 15.77 -5.23
C LEU A 341 0.01 17.08 -5.12
N ALA A 342 0.63 18.10 -4.53
CA ALA A 342 0.06 19.43 -4.42
C ALA A 342 0.92 20.46 -5.16
N VAL A 343 0.27 21.36 -5.88
CA VAL A 343 0.92 22.45 -6.62
C VAL A 343 0.25 23.76 -6.28
N ALA A 344 1.02 24.71 -5.78
CA ALA A 344 0.52 26.05 -5.45
C ALA A 344 1.02 27.08 -6.45
N ARG A 345 0.11 27.96 -6.85
CA ARG A 345 0.49 29.17 -7.58
C ARG A 345 0.79 30.28 -6.56
N PRO A 346 2.05 30.78 -6.47
CA PRO A 346 2.38 31.82 -5.51
C PRO A 346 1.49 33.07 -5.65
N ALA A 347 1.08 33.65 -4.53
CA ALA A 347 0.35 34.93 -4.53
C ALA A 347 1.23 36.06 -5.12
N ARG A 348 0.62 37.01 -5.84
CA ARG A 348 1.35 38.14 -6.41
C ARG A 348 2.08 38.90 -5.29
N GLY A 349 3.42 38.90 -5.31
CA GLY A 349 4.27 39.60 -4.35
C GLY A 349 4.99 38.70 -3.33
N GLN A 350 4.73 37.38 -3.26
CA GLN A 350 5.50 36.43 -2.48
C GLN A 350 6.67 35.86 -3.30
N GLN A 351 7.74 36.63 -3.42
CA GLN A 351 9.03 36.09 -3.88
C GLN A 351 9.65 35.26 -2.74
N GLY A 352 9.65 33.98 -2.94
CA GLY A 352 10.47 32.92 -2.35
C GLY A 352 10.95 33.04 -0.90
N ARG A 353 10.22 32.47 0.07
CA ARG A 353 10.86 31.95 1.30
C ARG A 353 11.63 30.69 0.92
N ARG A 354 12.96 30.74 1.02
CA ARG A 354 13.81 29.54 1.01
C ARG A 354 13.49 28.73 2.26
N THR A 355 12.81 27.61 2.12
CA THR A 355 12.63 26.63 3.20
C THR A 355 13.79 25.66 3.15
N THR A 356 14.58 25.65 4.19
CA THR A 356 15.69 24.67 4.37
C THR A 356 15.06 23.31 4.66
N VAL A 357 15.33 22.34 3.82
CA VAL A 357 14.88 20.95 3.98
C VAL A 357 15.41 20.39 5.30
N LYS A 358 14.55 20.11 6.27
CA LYS A 358 14.88 19.26 7.41
C LYS A 358 14.62 17.81 7.03
N ILE A 359 15.69 17.09 6.71
CA ILE A 359 15.66 15.63 6.63
C ILE A 359 15.47 15.11 8.06
N VAL A 360 14.27 14.69 8.40
CA VAL A 360 14.00 13.96 9.65
C VAL A 360 14.45 12.51 9.43
N ARG A 361 15.67 12.18 9.83
CA ARG A 361 16.06 10.79 10.06
C ARG A 361 15.29 10.29 11.29
N ARG A 362 14.44 9.30 11.10
CA ARG A 362 13.95 8.47 12.19
C ARG A 362 15.07 7.49 12.53
N ASP A 363 15.73 7.73 13.65
CA ASP A 363 16.57 6.74 14.29
C ASP A 363 15.66 5.61 14.79
N SER A 364 16.04 4.39 14.42
CA SER A 364 15.44 3.14 14.87
C SER A 364 15.77 2.94 16.36
N GLU A 365 14.77 2.90 17.22
CA GLU A 365 14.79 2.19 18.51
C GLU A 365 13.89 0.96 18.50
#